data_8bde01cea522b891a3b2aefd09dac87e
#
_entry.id   8bde01cea522b891a3b2aefd09dac87e
#
_cell.length_a   1.000
_cell.length_b   1.000
_cell.length_c   1.000
_cell.angle_alpha   90.00
_cell.angle_beta   90.00
_cell.angle_gamma   90.00
#
_symmetry.space_group_name_H-M   'P 1'
#
loop_
_entity.id
_entity.type
_entity.pdbx_description
1 polymer ?
#
loop_
_entity_poly.entity_id
_entity_poly.type
_entity_poly.pdbx_seq_one_letter_code
_entity_poly.pdbx_strand_id
1 'polypeptide(L)'
;MQNEELLQKLGLGDKEARVYLTLLPMGSTSAYAVAVKSGLKRLTVYLILDELRKKGLVRKLPRAKKTLFTATSPEEFLHNAEQWLSLARRKLPELIALAAANTPQVKVLHFEGEKGMRQIVEYGLDRM
;
A
#
# COMPACT_ATOMS: atom_id res chain seq x y z
N MET A 1 3.13 -11.94 -14.07
CA MET A 1 3.31 -10.72 -13.25
C MET A 1 4.44 -10.94 -12.26
N GLN A 2 5.34 -10.02 -12.17
CA GLN A 2 6.43 -10.11 -11.22
C GLN A 2 5.95 -9.77 -9.82
N ASN A 3 6.64 -10.31 -8.82
CA ASN A 3 6.25 -10.07 -7.43
C ASN A 3 6.33 -8.59 -7.05
N GLU A 4 7.34 -7.88 -7.55
CA GLU A 4 7.44 -6.46 -7.26
C GLU A 4 6.23 -5.70 -7.80
N GLU A 5 5.82 -6.07 -9.00
CA GLU A 5 4.69 -5.42 -9.64
C GLU A 5 3.40 -5.67 -8.84
N LEU A 6 3.23 -6.90 -8.36
CA LEU A 6 2.07 -7.22 -7.55
C LEU A 6 2.03 -6.38 -6.28
N LEU A 7 3.15 -6.26 -5.60
CA LEU A 7 3.21 -5.47 -4.37
C LEU A 7 2.95 -4.00 -4.64
N GLN A 8 3.40 -3.50 -5.78
CA GLN A 8 3.10 -2.12 -6.14
C GLN A 8 1.60 -1.91 -6.33
N LYS A 9 0.93 -2.87 -6.91
CA LYS A 9 -0.51 -2.78 -7.08
C LYS A 9 -1.24 -2.85 -5.74
N LEU A 10 -0.61 -3.42 -4.73
CA LEU A 10 -1.17 -3.47 -3.39
C LEU A 10 -0.79 -2.25 -2.57
N GLY A 11 -0.10 -1.29 -3.16
CA GLY A 11 0.14 -0.02 -2.50
C GLY A 11 1.58 0.25 -2.08
N LEU A 12 2.49 -0.66 -2.37
CA LEU A 12 3.89 -0.39 -2.01
C LEU A 12 4.56 0.43 -3.09
N GLY A 13 5.50 1.26 -2.69
CA GLY A 13 6.32 1.96 -3.65
C GLY A 13 7.29 1.00 -4.31
N ASP A 14 7.93 1.48 -5.37
CA ASP A 14 8.87 0.69 -6.13
C ASP A 14 9.99 0.12 -5.26
N LYS A 15 10.67 0.98 -4.53
CA LYS A 15 11.78 0.55 -3.68
C LYS A 15 11.28 -0.19 -2.45
N GLU A 16 10.10 0.16 -1.96
CA GLU A 16 9.51 -0.56 -0.84
C GLU A 16 9.27 -2.02 -1.20
N ALA A 17 8.76 -2.28 -2.39
CA ALA A 17 8.54 -3.64 -2.85
C ALA A 17 9.85 -4.40 -2.94
N ARG A 18 10.88 -3.75 -3.46
CA ARG A 18 12.20 -4.38 -3.58
C ARG A 18 12.77 -4.74 -2.22
N VAL A 19 12.68 -3.83 -1.27
CA VAL A 19 13.24 -4.08 0.07
C VAL A 19 12.47 -5.17 0.78
N TYR A 20 11.15 -5.15 0.69
CA TYR A 20 10.34 -6.18 1.33
C TYR A 20 10.69 -7.57 0.77
N LEU A 21 10.78 -7.69 -0.56
CA LEU A 21 11.09 -8.97 -1.18
C LEU A 21 12.51 -9.43 -0.88
N THR A 22 13.45 -8.49 -0.77
CA THR A 22 14.82 -8.82 -0.39
C THR A 22 14.87 -9.33 1.05
N LEU A 23 14.09 -8.71 1.91
CA LEU A 23 14.13 -9.04 3.34
C LEU A 23 13.43 -10.37 3.64
N LEU A 24 12.39 -10.73 2.89
CA LEU A 24 11.63 -11.95 3.18
C LEU A 24 12.49 -13.19 3.41
N PRO A 25 13.41 -13.55 2.52
CA PRO A 25 14.19 -14.77 2.74
C PRO A 25 15.32 -14.60 3.73
N MET A 26 15.61 -13.38 4.17
CA MET A 26 16.76 -13.16 5.04
C MET A 26 16.46 -13.38 6.52
N GLY A 27 15.18 -13.50 6.89
CA GLY A 27 14.83 -13.61 8.29
C GLY A 27 15.10 -12.30 9.01
N SER A 28 15.73 -12.38 10.18
CA SER A 28 16.10 -11.17 10.91
C SER A 28 17.49 -10.74 10.49
N THR A 29 17.63 -9.51 10.06
CA THR A 29 18.91 -9.06 9.54
C THR A 29 19.06 -7.55 9.71
N SER A 30 20.26 -7.04 9.45
CA SER A 30 20.56 -5.62 9.62
C SER A 30 20.21 -4.84 8.36
N ALA A 31 20.04 -3.54 8.53
CA ALA A 31 19.81 -2.68 7.38
C ALA A 31 21.00 -2.71 6.42
N TYR A 32 22.20 -2.85 6.94
CA TYR A 32 23.38 -2.93 6.10
C TYR A 32 23.30 -4.15 5.17
N ALA A 33 22.94 -5.30 5.72
CA ALA A 33 22.83 -6.52 4.92
C ALA A 33 21.76 -6.37 3.84
N VAL A 34 20.64 -5.72 4.18
CA VAL A 34 19.59 -5.48 3.20
C VAL A 34 20.10 -4.55 2.09
N ALA A 35 20.88 -3.53 2.47
CA ALA A 35 21.43 -2.62 1.47
C ALA A 35 22.32 -3.35 0.49
N VAL A 36 23.18 -4.22 1.00
CA VAL A 36 24.09 -4.98 0.14
C VAL A 36 23.27 -5.88 -0.81
N LYS A 37 22.28 -6.59 -0.27
CA LYS A 37 21.49 -7.51 -1.08
C LYS A 37 20.61 -6.80 -2.10
N SER A 38 20.02 -5.67 -1.72
CA SER A 38 19.08 -4.99 -2.59
C SER A 38 19.75 -4.09 -3.61
N GLY A 39 21.02 -3.76 -3.37
CA GLY A 39 21.71 -2.84 -4.24
C GLY A 39 21.36 -1.38 -4.01
N LEU A 40 20.64 -1.08 -2.94
CA LEU A 40 20.24 0.28 -2.63
C LEU A 40 21.21 0.87 -1.61
N LYS A 41 21.25 2.20 -1.55
CA LYS A 41 22.11 2.88 -0.59
C LYS A 41 21.60 2.64 0.82
N ARG A 42 22.53 2.56 1.75
CA ARG A 42 22.20 2.26 3.15
C ARG A 42 21.19 3.23 3.73
N LEU A 43 21.38 4.52 3.51
CA LEU A 43 20.46 5.51 4.02
C LEU A 43 19.07 5.32 3.44
N THR A 44 19.00 5.04 2.14
CA THR A 44 17.72 4.78 1.48
C THR A 44 17.03 3.58 2.12
N VAL A 45 17.79 2.52 2.41
CA VAL A 45 17.23 1.32 3.03
C VAL A 45 16.66 1.63 4.41
N TYR A 46 17.37 2.43 5.21
CA TYR A 46 16.87 2.80 6.52
C TYR A 46 15.52 3.52 6.42
N LEU A 47 15.42 4.46 5.47
CA LEU A 47 14.17 5.20 5.30
C LEU A 47 13.04 4.28 4.85
N ILE A 48 13.34 3.36 3.94
CA ILE A 48 12.34 2.44 3.45
C ILE A 48 11.90 1.47 4.54
N LEU A 49 12.85 0.94 5.31
CA LEU A 49 12.50 0.04 6.40
C LEU A 49 11.61 0.74 7.42
N ASP A 50 11.87 2.01 7.67
CA ASP A 50 11.03 2.77 8.59
C ASP A 50 9.62 2.94 8.03
N GLU A 51 9.49 3.22 6.73
CA GLU A 51 8.17 3.31 6.11
C GLU A 51 7.44 1.98 6.13
N LEU A 52 8.14 0.90 5.84
CA LEU A 52 7.53 -0.43 5.88
C LEU A 52 7.10 -0.79 7.29
N ARG A 53 7.88 -0.36 8.29
CA ARG A 53 7.52 -0.62 9.67
C ARG A 53 6.23 0.11 10.04
N LYS A 54 6.09 1.35 9.59
CA LYS A 54 4.87 2.11 9.85
C LYS A 54 3.66 1.47 9.19
N LYS A 55 3.87 0.78 8.07
CA LYS A 55 2.79 0.09 7.37
C LYS A 55 2.54 -1.31 7.91
N GLY A 56 3.31 -1.74 8.90
CA GLY A 56 3.13 -3.06 9.50
C GLY A 56 3.75 -4.19 8.71
N LEU A 57 4.63 -3.89 7.75
CA LEU A 57 5.23 -4.90 6.89
C LEU A 57 6.61 -5.34 7.36
N VAL A 58 7.18 -4.62 8.30
CA VAL A 58 8.50 -4.93 8.84
C VAL A 58 8.46 -4.70 10.35
N ARG A 59 9.11 -5.57 11.08
CA ARG A 59 9.29 -5.40 12.52
C ARG A 59 10.73 -5.06 12.82
N LYS A 60 10.92 -4.21 13.80
CA LYS A 60 12.22 -3.77 14.22
C LYS A 60 12.55 -4.45 15.54
N LEU A 61 13.66 -5.15 15.58
CA LEU A 61 14.05 -5.95 16.74
C LEU A 61 15.37 -5.43 17.28
N PRO A 62 15.35 -4.74 18.41
CA PRO A 62 16.62 -4.32 19.01
C PRO A 62 17.33 -5.52 19.62
N ARG A 63 18.62 -5.65 19.33
CA ARG A 63 19.41 -6.75 19.85
C ARG A 63 20.75 -6.24 20.28
N ALA A 64 20.96 -6.17 21.56
CA ALA A 64 22.21 -5.71 22.10
C ALA A 64 22.60 -4.38 21.47
N LYS A 65 23.66 -4.35 20.69
CA LYS A 65 24.12 -3.13 20.04
C LYS A 65 23.63 -2.99 18.63
N LYS A 66 22.80 -3.92 18.16
CA LYS A 66 22.34 -3.90 16.78
C LYS A 66 20.85 -3.77 16.72
N THR A 67 20.38 -3.23 15.62
CA THR A 67 18.96 -3.24 15.31
C THR A 67 18.77 -4.19 14.14
N LEU A 68 17.89 -5.16 14.33
CA LEU A 68 17.57 -6.10 13.28
C LEU A 68 16.18 -5.82 12.77
N PHE A 69 15.94 -6.21 11.54
CA PHE A 69 14.63 -6.05 10.90
C PHE A 69 14.19 -7.40 10.35
N THR A 70 12.89 -7.66 10.40
CA THR A 70 12.34 -8.86 9.82
C THR A 70 11.05 -8.52 9.12
N ALA A 71 10.79 -9.16 7.99
CA ALA A 71 9.57 -8.91 7.25
C ALA A 71 8.41 -9.66 7.90
N THR A 72 7.22 -9.06 7.90
CA THR A 72 6.04 -9.81 8.30
C THR A 72 5.78 -10.87 7.23
N SER A 73 5.12 -11.95 7.60
CA SER A 73 4.85 -13.02 6.65
C SER A 73 3.90 -12.53 5.56
N PRO A 74 3.98 -13.12 4.37
CA PRO A 74 3.02 -12.76 3.32
C PRO A 74 1.57 -13.00 3.74
N GLU A 75 1.33 -14.04 4.55
CA GLU A 75 -0.01 -14.30 5.04
C GLU A 75 -0.52 -13.17 5.91
N GLU A 76 0.33 -12.67 6.81
CA GLU A 76 -0.04 -11.56 7.66
C GLU A 76 -0.24 -10.29 6.85
N PHE A 77 0.60 -10.08 5.85
CA PHE A 77 0.48 -8.94 4.95
C PHE A 77 -0.89 -8.95 4.27
N LEU A 78 -1.28 -10.09 3.69
CA LEU A 78 -2.56 -10.19 3.01
C LEU A 78 -3.73 -10.03 3.97
N HIS A 79 -3.62 -10.61 5.16
CA HIS A 79 -4.68 -10.48 6.15
C HIS A 79 -4.88 -9.00 6.51
N ASN A 80 -3.81 -8.28 6.72
CA ASN A 80 -3.91 -6.85 7.06
C ASN A 80 -4.48 -6.05 5.89
N ALA A 81 -4.08 -6.38 4.67
CA ALA A 81 -4.60 -5.69 3.50
C ALA A 81 -6.11 -5.90 3.36
N GLU A 82 -6.58 -7.12 3.63
CA GLU A 82 -8.01 -7.41 3.58
C GLU A 82 -8.78 -6.66 4.64
N GLN A 83 -8.19 -6.47 5.81
CA GLN A 83 -8.84 -5.72 6.87
C GLN A 83 -8.99 -4.25 6.48
N TRP A 84 -7.96 -3.67 5.88
CA TRP A 84 -8.05 -2.29 5.41
C TRP A 84 -9.08 -2.16 4.31
N LEU A 85 -9.15 -3.14 3.41
CA LEU A 85 -10.14 -3.13 2.34
C LEU A 85 -11.56 -3.21 2.91
N SER A 86 -11.76 -4.05 3.91
CA SER A 86 -13.05 -4.18 4.57
C SER A 86 -13.46 -2.86 5.21
N LEU A 87 -12.52 -2.19 5.87
CA LEU A 87 -12.80 -0.89 6.47
C LEU A 87 -13.15 0.14 5.40
N ALA A 88 -12.42 0.11 4.29
CA ALA A 88 -12.69 1.04 3.18
C ALA A 88 -14.11 0.83 2.65
N ARG A 89 -14.56 -0.42 2.57
CA ARG A 89 -15.92 -0.68 2.12
C ARG A 89 -16.96 -0.11 3.06
N ARG A 90 -16.70 -0.17 4.36
CA ARG A 90 -17.63 0.39 5.33
C ARG A 90 -17.65 1.91 5.26
N LYS A 91 -16.54 2.51 4.85
CA LYS A 91 -16.45 3.97 4.71
C LYS A 91 -16.89 4.45 3.33
N LEU A 92 -17.17 3.54 2.42
CA LEU A 92 -17.49 3.91 1.05
C LEU A 92 -18.66 4.91 0.93
N PRO A 93 -19.76 4.75 1.65
CA PRO A 93 -20.84 5.73 1.53
C PRO A 93 -20.39 7.14 1.91
N GLU A 94 -19.54 7.25 2.91
CA GLU A 94 -19.02 8.53 3.34
C GLU A 94 -18.14 9.14 2.26
N LEU A 95 -17.29 8.32 1.62
CA LEU A 95 -16.43 8.80 0.56
C LEU A 95 -17.25 9.21 -0.67
N ILE A 96 -18.29 8.47 -0.97
CA ILE A 96 -19.16 8.81 -2.07
C ILE A 96 -19.84 10.16 -1.80
N ALA A 97 -20.28 10.39 -0.58
CA ALA A 97 -20.90 11.64 -0.21
C ALA A 97 -19.93 12.81 -0.38
N LEU A 98 -18.67 12.61 -0.02
CA LEU A 98 -17.67 13.66 -0.19
C LEU A 98 -17.46 13.99 -1.67
N ALA A 99 -17.44 12.97 -2.51
CA ALA A 99 -17.27 13.20 -3.94
C ALA A 99 -18.48 13.95 -4.51
N ALA A 100 -19.67 13.60 -4.06
CA ALA A 100 -20.88 14.24 -4.56
C ALA A 100 -20.95 15.71 -4.16
N ALA A 101 -20.36 16.04 -3.02
CA ALA A 101 -20.40 17.43 -2.56
C ALA A 101 -19.66 18.36 -3.50
N ASN A 102 -18.81 17.82 -4.34
CA ASN A 102 -18.04 18.62 -5.26
C ASN A 102 -18.72 18.86 -6.60
N THR A 103 -19.88 18.24 -6.83
CA THR A 103 -20.51 18.39 -8.10
C THR A 103 -21.80 19.01 -7.97
N PRO A 104 -21.92 20.07 -7.47
CA PRO A 104 -23.15 20.64 -7.33
C PRO A 104 -23.75 20.81 -8.57
N GLN A 105 -23.51 21.57 -9.19
CA GLN A 105 -24.08 21.87 -10.25
C GLN A 105 -24.02 20.96 -11.25
N VAL A 106 -23.51 20.42 -11.27
CA VAL A 106 -23.38 19.59 -12.27
C VAL A 106 -24.23 18.71 -12.47
N LYS A 107 -24.69 18.54 -11.91
CA LYS A 107 -25.19 17.72 -12.14
C LYS A 107 -26.05 17.71 -12.89
N VAL A 108 -26.33 17.79 -12.99
CA VAL A 108 -27.04 17.86 -13.64
C VAL A 108 -27.03 17.60 -14.79
N LEU A 109 -26.92 17.53 -15.11
CA LEU A 109 -26.82 17.26 -16.15
C LEU A 109 -26.81 16.44 -16.81
N HIS A 110 -26.78 15.86 -16.47
CA HIS A 110 -26.53 15.09 -17.01
C HIS A 110 -26.79 14.35 -17.53
N PHE A 111 -27.03 13.80 -17.38
CA PHE A 111 -27.03 13.05 -17.76
C PHE A 111 -27.65 12.70 -18.14
N GLU A 112 -28.03 12.50 -18.21
CA GLU A 112 -28.28 12.08 -18.49
C GLU A 112 -28.59 11.62 -18.21
N GLY A 113 -28.77 11.44 -17.59
CA GLY A 113 -28.74 10.90 -17.22
C GLY A 113 -28.67 10.10 -16.57
N GLU A 114 -28.87 9.23 -16.05
CA GLU A 114 -28.44 8.38 -15.53
C GLU A 114 -27.74 7.69 -15.88
N LYS A 115 -27.87 7.49 -16.47
CA LYS A 115 -27.00 6.95 -16.88
C LYS A 115 -26.04 7.59 -16.93
N GLY A 116 -26.17 8.29 -17.09
CA GLY A 116 -25.12 9.04 -17.12
C GLY A 116 -24.60 8.95 -15.79
N MET A 117 -25.25 8.77 -14.97
CA MET A 117 -24.86 8.67 -13.74
C MET A 117 -24.20 7.53 -13.48
N ARG A 118 -24.42 6.71 -13.98
CA ARG A 118 -23.88 5.65 -13.83
C ARG A 118 -22.72 5.64 -14.37
N GLN A 119 -22.44 6.24 -15.13
CA GLN A 119 -21.36 6.34 -15.72
C GLN A 119 -20.59 7.14 -15.00
N ILE A 120 -21.08 7.91 -14.39
CA ILE A 120 -20.34 8.69 -13.73
C ILE A 120 -19.80 8.00 -12.72
N VAL A 121 -20.42 7.23 -12.24
CA VAL A 121 -19.97 6.51 -11.28
C VAL A 121 -19.13 5.61 -11.76
N GLU A 122 -19.19 5.36 -12.66
CA GLU A 122 -18.52 4.52 -13.15
C GLU A 122 -17.43 4.99 -13.61
N TYR A 123 -17.26 5.81 -13.93
CA TYR A 123 -16.16 6.20 -14.34
C TYR A 123 -15.54 6.70 -13.30
N GLY A 124 -16.03 6.76 -12.63
CA GLY A 124 -15.46 7.12 -11.64
C GLY A 124 -15.12 6.02 -10.93
N LEU A 125 -15.67 5.32 -10.88
CA LEU A 125 -15.47 4.30 -10.46
C LEU A 125 -15.21 3.50 -11.17
N ASP A 126 -15.57 3.32 -11.74
CA ASP A 126 -15.34 2.70 -12.40
C ASP A 126 -14.58 2.77 -12.63
N ARG A 127 -14.56 3.01 -12.53
CA ARG A 127 -14.07 3.12 -12.57
C ARG A 127 -13.78 2.83 -12.15
N MET A 128 -14.15 2.41 -11.49
CA MET A 128 -14.11 2.16 -11.04
C MET A 128 -13.95 1.77 -11.11
#